data_d3574064b70297daa0dbb3a67146a071
#
_entry.id   d3574064b70297daa0dbb3a67146a071
#
_cell.length_a   1.000
_cell.length_b   1.000
_cell.length_c   1.000
_cell.angle_alpha   90.00
_cell.angle_beta   90.00
_cell.angle_gamma   90.00
#
_symmetry.space_group_name_H-M   'P 1'
#
loop_
_entity.id
_entity.type
_entity.pdbx_description
1 polymer ?
#
loop_
_entity_poly.entity_id
_entity_poly.type
_entity_poly.pdbx_seq_one_letter_code
_entity_poly.pdbx_strand_id
1 'polypeptide(L)'
;MIMRIFQVVTKPGKEAAFSEFFHNTAIPLMKNTDGIVQVLPGAARAQSPREFGFVMVWRDLASLRAFAGEDYEMPHIAPDEAELVESRTIKHYHLVEG
;
A
#
# COMPACT_ATOMS: atom_id res chain seq x y z
N MET A 1 15.51 1.36 -9.44
CA MET A 1 14.51 1.38 -8.35
C MET A 1 13.17 0.86 -8.85
N ILE A 2 12.40 0.27 -7.96
CA ILE A 2 11.08 -0.30 -8.28
C ILE A 2 10.01 0.59 -7.67
N MET A 3 9.05 1.01 -8.49
CA MET A 3 7.87 1.72 -8.03
C MET A 3 6.73 0.73 -7.82
N ARG A 4 6.15 0.73 -6.63
CA ARG A 4 4.99 -0.11 -6.29
C ARG A 4 3.80 0.78 -6.04
N ILE A 5 2.71 0.54 -6.77
CA ILE A 5 1.45 1.26 -6.59
C ILE A 5 0.42 0.28 -6.04
N PHE A 6 -0.09 0.61 -4.87
CA PHE A 6 -1.06 -0.22 -4.17
C PHE A 6 -2.32 0.59 -3.95
N GLN A 7 -3.47 0.07 -4.38
CA GLN A 7 -4.76 0.71 -4.20
C GLN A 7 -5.70 -0.22 -3.46
N VAL A 8 -6.50 0.36 -2.58
CA VAL A 8 -7.47 -0.36 -1.75
C VAL A 8 -8.82 0.31 -1.86
N VAL A 9 -9.86 -0.51 -2.03
CA VAL A 9 -11.24 -0.06 -1.89
C VAL A 9 -11.81 -0.74 -0.65
N THR A 10 -12.26 0.05 0.32
CA THR A 10 -12.82 -0.49 1.56
C THR A 10 -14.24 -1.00 1.35
N LYS A 11 -14.69 -1.88 2.24
CA LYS A 11 -16.09 -2.29 2.29
C LYS A 11 -16.94 -1.10 2.69
N PRO A 12 -18.21 -1.01 2.19
CA PRO A 12 -19.13 0.04 2.61
C PRO A 12 -19.29 0.06 4.13
N GLY A 13 -19.20 1.25 4.72
CA GLY A 13 -19.30 1.43 6.16
C GLY A 13 -18.00 1.19 6.93
N LYS A 14 -16.92 0.81 6.26
CA LYS A 14 -15.63 0.54 6.91
C LYS A 14 -14.60 1.62 6.64
N GLU A 15 -15.00 2.73 6.04
CA GLU A 15 -14.07 3.80 5.64
C GLU A 15 -13.33 4.38 6.84
N ALA A 16 -14.07 4.68 7.93
CA ALA A 16 -13.47 5.26 9.13
C ALA A 16 -12.49 4.30 9.82
N ALA A 17 -12.89 3.03 9.92
CA ALA A 17 -12.03 1.99 10.52
C ALA A 17 -10.75 1.78 9.71
N PHE A 18 -10.88 1.76 8.39
CA PHE A 18 -9.71 1.63 7.53
C PHE A 18 -8.80 2.87 7.60
N SER A 19 -9.39 4.06 7.63
CA SER A 19 -8.62 5.30 7.76
C SER A 19 -7.77 5.30 9.03
N GLU A 20 -8.33 4.82 10.15
CA GLU A 20 -7.61 4.69 11.41
C GLU A 20 -6.43 3.71 11.28
N PHE A 21 -6.68 2.53 10.71
CA PHE A 21 -5.63 1.55 10.42
C PHE A 21 -4.55 2.14 9.51
N PHE A 22 -4.96 2.83 8.46
CA PHE A 22 -4.07 3.42 7.46
C PHE A 22 -3.11 4.42 8.10
N HIS A 23 -3.64 5.35 8.89
CA HIS A 23 -2.82 6.40 9.52
C HIS A 23 -1.99 5.89 10.68
N ASN A 24 -2.54 5.00 11.50
CA ASN A 24 -1.89 4.58 12.75
C ASN A 24 -0.99 3.37 12.60
N THR A 25 -1.20 2.54 11.57
CA THR A 25 -0.47 1.30 11.39
C THR A 25 0.27 1.23 10.05
N ALA A 26 -0.45 1.41 8.95
CA ALA A 26 0.13 1.19 7.62
C ALA A 26 1.20 2.23 7.25
N ILE A 27 0.90 3.52 7.44
CA ILE A 27 1.86 4.59 7.10
C ILE A 27 3.14 4.49 7.94
N PRO A 28 3.07 4.36 9.28
CA PRO A 28 4.29 4.19 10.08
C PRO A 28 5.09 2.95 9.69
N LEU A 29 4.42 1.84 9.41
CA LEU A 29 5.09 0.61 8.98
C LEU A 29 5.88 0.85 7.69
N MET A 30 5.26 1.47 6.69
CA MET A 30 5.93 1.73 5.41
C MET A 30 7.10 2.69 5.58
N LYS A 31 6.94 3.73 6.37
CA LYS A 31 8.02 4.71 6.61
C LYS A 31 9.22 4.13 7.34
N ASN A 32 9.02 3.06 8.12
CA ASN A 32 10.07 2.42 8.90
C ASN A 32 10.59 1.12 8.29
N THR A 33 10.14 0.77 7.08
CA THR A 33 10.58 -0.45 6.41
C THR A 33 11.88 -0.20 5.67
N ASP A 34 12.88 -1.07 5.92
CA ASP A 34 14.17 -0.98 5.25
C ASP A 34 14.03 -1.24 3.75
N GLY A 35 14.76 -0.48 2.96
CA GLY A 35 14.73 -0.59 1.50
C GLY A 35 13.74 0.31 0.81
N ILE A 36 12.83 0.94 1.56
CA ILE A 36 11.92 1.95 0.99
C ILE A 36 12.66 3.28 0.92
N VAL A 37 12.66 3.87 -0.28
CA VAL A 37 13.29 5.17 -0.56
C VAL A 37 12.28 6.29 -0.36
N GLN A 38 11.03 6.06 -0.75
CA GLN A 38 9.98 7.08 -0.70
C GLN A 38 8.62 6.41 -0.52
N VAL A 39 7.77 7.03 0.29
CA VAL A 39 6.38 6.60 0.51
C VAL A 39 5.47 7.80 0.31
N LEU A 40 4.48 7.65 -0.56
CA LEU A 40 3.46 8.66 -0.81
C LEU A 40 2.10 8.04 -0.50
N PRO A 41 1.60 8.19 0.73
CA PRO A 41 0.29 7.66 1.08
C PRO A 41 -0.80 8.58 0.56
N GLY A 42 -1.88 8.00 0.04
CA GLY A 42 -3.04 8.72 -0.45
C GLY A 42 -4.29 8.36 0.31
N ALA A 43 -4.91 9.35 0.96
CA ALA A 43 -6.16 9.16 1.68
C ALA A 43 -7.35 9.35 0.74
N ALA A 44 -8.50 8.81 1.15
CA ALA A 44 -9.74 8.91 0.38
C ALA A 44 -10.18 10.36 0.19
N ARG A 45 -10.75 10.64 -0.97
CA ARG A 45 -11.35 11.93 -1.30
C ARG A 45 -12.88 11.82 -1.24
N ALA A 46 -13.55 12.97 -1.17
CA ALA A 46 -15.02 13.01 -1.17
C ALA A 46 -15.61 12.34 -2.42
N GLN A 47 -14.92 12.41 -3.56
CA GLN A 47 -15.35 11.80 -4.83
C GLN A 47 -15.11 10.28 -4.88
N SER A 48 -14.25 9.78 -4.01
CA SER A 48 -13.91 8.35 -3.91
C SER A 48 -13.68 8.00 -2.43
N PRO A 49 -14.74 8.01 -1.62
CA PRO A 49 -14.60 7.99 -0.15
C PRO A 49 -14.12 6.65 0.41
N ARG A 50 -14.09 5.61 -0.40
CA ARG A 50 -13.63 4.28 0.03
C ARG A 50 -12.27 3.88 -0.56
N GLU A 51 -11.60 4.77 -1.29
CA GLU A 51 -10.34 4.45 -1.95
C GLU A 51 -9.15 5.06 -1.23
N PHE A 52 -8.16 4.21 -0.95
CA PHE A 52 -6.88 4.61 -0.36
C PHE A 52 -5.76 4.05 -1.22
N GLY A 53 -4.61 4.68 -1.18
CA GLY A 53 -3.48 4.23 -1.99
C GLY A 53 -2.14 4.52 -1.36
N PHE A 54 -1.14 3.77 -1.85
CA PHE A 54 0.27 3.99 -1.55
C PHE A 54 1.03 3.99 -2.86
N VAL A 55 1.87 4.97 -3.05
CA VAL A 55 2.95 4.89 -4.03
C VAL A 55 4.24 4.75 -3.24
N MET A 56 5.00 3.70 -3.53
CA MET A 56 6.24 3.40 -2.84
C MET A 56 7.36 3.24 -3.86
N VAL A 57 8.53 3.77 -3.53
CA VAL A 57 9.74 3.54 -4.31
C VAL A 57 10.67 2.68 -3.47
N TRP A 58 11.03 1.50 -4.00
CA TRP A 58 11.95 0.55 -3.38
C TRP A 58 13.33 0.67 -4.03
N ARG A 59 14.37 0.59 -3.20
CA ARG A 59 15.75 0.68 -3.67
C ARG A 59 16.06 -0.35 -4.75
N ASP A 60 15.60 -1.58 -4.55
CA ASP A 60 15.80 -2.69 -5.48
C ASP A 60 14.74 -3.77 -5.28
N LEU A 61 14.72 -4.75 -6.18
CA LEU A 61 13.77 -5.85 -6.12
C LEU A 61 14.01 -6.75 -4.90
N ALA A 62 15.27 -6.92 -4.49
CA ALA A 62 15.60 -7.75 -3.33
C ALA A 62 14.98 -7.19 -2.05
N SER A 63 15.00 -5.87 -1.87
CA SER A 63 14.37 -5.21 -0.72
C SER A 63 12.85 -5.40 -0.73
N LEU A 64 12.22 -5.27 -1.90
CA LEU A 64 10.79 -5.49 -2.04
C LEU A 64 10.43 -6.95 -1.71
N ARG A 65 11.19 -7.91 -2.20
CA ARG A 65 10.96 -9.33 -1.91
C ARG A 65 11.13 -9.65 -0.43
N ALA A 66 12.09 -9.02 0.22
CA ALA A 66 12.30 -9.21 1.65
C ALA A 66 11.09 -8.76 2.47
N PHE A 67 10.39 -7.73 2.01
CA PHE A 67 9.18 -7.24 2.67
C PHE A 67 7.94 -8.04 2.27
N ALA A 68 7.71 -8.19 0.97
CA ALA A 68 6.45 -8.71 0.44
C ALA A 68 6.46 -10.21 0.14
N GLY A 69 7.64 -10.85 0.12
CA GLY A 69 7.78 -12.26 -0.24
C GLY A 69 8.04 -12.48 -1.72
N GLU A 70 8.21 -13.74 -2.11
CA GLU A 70 8.50 -14.10 -3.51
C GLU A 70 7.30 -13.80 -4.42
N ASP A 71 6.11 -13.85 -3.89
CA ASP A 71 4.87 -13.54 -4.62
C ASP A 71 4.47 -12.07 -4.44
N TYR A 72 5.44 -11.18 -4.47
CA TYR A 72 5.24 -9.74 -4.24
C TYR A 72 4.25 -9.08 -5.21
N GLU A 73 4.00 -9.69 -6.35
CA GLU A 73 3.02 -9.18 -7.33
C GLU A 73 1.58 -9.51 -6.95
N MET A 74 1.38 -10.36 -5.95
CA MET A 74 0.06 -10.69 -5.43
C MET A 74 -0.26 -9.83 -4.22
N PRO A 75 -1.50 -9.32 -4.09
CA PRO A 75 -1.87 -8.56 -2.89
C PRO A 75 -1.87 -9.46 -1.65
N HIS A 76 -1.12 -9.07 -0.63
CA HIS A 76 -1.17 -9.73 0.67
C HIS A 76 -2.25 -9.11 1.52
N ILE A 77 -3.03 -9.97 2.18
CA ILE A 77 -4.11 -9.56 3.05
C ILE A 77 -3.70 -9.86 4.48
N ALA A 78 -3.39 -8.82 5.26
CA ALA A 78 -3.24 -8.97 6.69
C ALA A 78 -4.60 -9.32 7.30
N PRO A 79 -4.67 -10.23 8.29
CA PRO A 79 -5.95 -10.64 8.88
C PRO A 79 -6.80 -9.46 9.39
N ASP A 80 -6.19 -8.48 10.03
CA ASP A 80 -6.87 -7.28 10.55
C ASP A 80 -7.41 -6.39 9.43
N GLU A 81 -6.80 -6.44 8.25
CA GLU A 81 -7.18 -5.64 7.09
C GLU A 81 -8.26 -6.33 6.27
N ALA A 82 -8.29 -7.67 6.27
CA ALA A 82 -9.17 -8.46 5.43
C ALA A 82 -10.66 -8.13 5.63
N GLU A 83 -11.06 -7.83 6.86
CA GLU A 83 -12.45 -7.49 7.17
C GLU A 83 -12.85 -6.11 6.71
N LEU A 84 -11.88 -5.24 6.41
CA LEU A 84 -12.11 -3.84 6.07
C LEU A 84 -12.09 -3.59 4.57
N VAL A 85 -11.52 -4.50 3.78
CA VAL A 85 -11.19 -4.27 2.38
C VAL A 85 -12.05 -5.11 1.45
N GLU A 86 -12.64 -4.45 0.46
CA GLU A 86 -13.43 -5.08 -0.59
C GLU A 86 -12.54 -5.54 -1.75
N SER A 87 -11.60 -4.70 -2.18
CA SER A 87 -10.71 -5.02 -3.30
C SER A 87 -9.36 -4.33 -3.15
N ARG A 88 -8.37 -4.90 -3.85
CA ARG A 88 -7.00 -4.38 -3.90
C ARG A 88 -6.46 -4.50 -5.31
N THR A 89 -5.60 -3.57 -5.67
CA THR A 89 -4.78 -3.67 -6.89
C THR A 89 -3.34 -3.33 -6.55
N ILE A 90 -2.43 -4.06 -7.17
CA ILE A 90 -1.00 -3.83 -7.02
C ILE A 90 -0.38 -3.81 -8.41
N LYS A 91 0.45 -2.78 -8.67
CA LYS A 91 1.22 -2.67 -9.90
C LYS A 91 2.66 -2.32 -9.57
N HIS A 92 3.56 -2.82 -10.40
CA HIS A 92 4.99 -2.54 -10.26
C HIS A 92 5.54 -2.00 -11.57
N TYR A 93 6.46 -1.04 -11.44
CA TYR A 93 7.11 -0.42 -12.58
C TYR A 93 8.57 -0.18 -12.26
N HIS A 94 9.40 -0.16 -13.28
CA HIS A 94 10.74 0.39 -13.12
C HIS A 94 10.62 1.91 -13.07
N LEU A 95 11.22 2.50 -12.03
CA LEU A 95 11.20 3.96 -11.90
C LEU A 95 12.08 4.56 -12.99
N VAL A 96 11.50 5.47 -13.76
CA VAL A 96 12.27 6.24 -14.74
C VAL A 96 12.87 7.44 -14.03
N GLU A 97 14.21 7.47 -14.01
CA GLU A 97 14.97 8.55 -13.41
C GLU A 97 15.41 9.51 -14.49
N GLY A 98 15.05 10.77 -14.34
CA GLY A 98 15.46 11.69 -15.38
C GLY A 98 15.14 13.13 -15.11
#